data_951b0555d403f4c3cfbeb41f5a17d640
#
_entry.id   951b0555d403f4c3cfbeb41f5a17d640
#
_cell.length_a   1.000
_cell.length_b   1.000
_cell.length_c   1.000
_cell.angle_alpha   90.00
_cell.angle_beta   90.00
_cell.angle_gamma   90.00
#
_symmetry.space_group_name_H-M   'P 1'
#
loop_
_entity.id
_entity.type
_entity.pdbx_description
1 polymer ?
#
loop_
_entity_poly.entity_id
_entity_poly.type
_entity_poly.pdbx_seq_one_letter_code
_entity_poly.pdbx_strand_id
1 'polypeptide(L)'
;MTMSWHTMIDFEPPIVGCIVSNRNFTFNILKATKECVINIPTVELAGKVVGCGNTSGREIDKFKTFRLTTAEASKVKAPLINECYANLECRVVDARMAAKYNFFILEVIKAWIDPSCKQPRTIHHRGRGMFIVAGKTIRLPSKMK
;
A
#
# COMPACT_ATOMS: atom_id res chain seq x y z
N MET A 1 -0.82 8.44 0.22
CA MET A 1 -0.51 8.46 1.67
C MET A 1 0.31 7.25 2.03
N THR A 2 1.03 7.28 3.14
CA THR A 2 1.60 6.07 3.73
C THR A 2 0.56 5.37 4.60
N MET A 3 0.62 4.03 4.61
CA MET A 3 -0.28 3.19 5.38
C MET A 3 0.55 2.16 6.14
N SER A 4 0.33 2.06 7.47
CA SER A 4 1.05 1.12 8.31
C SER A 4 0.20 -0.08 8.74
N TRP A 5 -1.11 0.10 8.79
CA TRP A 5 -2.01 -0.89 9.37
C TRP A 5 -2.82 -1.59 8.30
N HIS A 6 -2.39 -2.78 7.99
CA HIS A 6 -3.04 -3.67 7.03
C HIS A 6 -2.84 -5.13 7.47
N THR A 7 -3.71 -5.99 6.99
CA THR A 7 -3.63 -7.43 7.22
C THR A 7 -4.19 -8.20 6.02
N MET A 8 -3.63 -9.37 5.77
CA MET A 8 -4.27 -10.34 4.87
C MET A 8 -5.51 -10.91 5.55
N ILE A 9 -6.58 -11.09 4.79
CA ILE A 9 -7.85 -11.67 5.25
C ILE A 9 -8.10 -13.00 4.56
N ASP A 10 -7.92 -13.07 3.24
CA ASP A 10 -8.14 -14.28 2.46
C ASP A 10 -7.20 -14.32 1.24
N PHE A 11 -7.03 -15.51 0.65
CA PHE A 11 -6.21 -15.75 -0.54
C PHE A 11 -7.05 -15.94 -1.82
N GLU A 12 -8.25 -16.48 -1.72
CA GLU A 12 -9.13 -16.75 -2.87
C GLU A 12 -10.58 -16.33 -2.56
N PRO A 13 -10.98 -15.13 -3.00
CA PRO A 13 -10.19 -14.09 -3.66
C PRO A 13 -9.18 -13.43 -2.72
N PRO A 14 -8.10 -12.81 -3.25
CA PRO A 14 -7.10 -12.18 -2.39
C PRO A 14 -7.67 -10.91 -1.75
N ILE A 15 -7.90 -10.97 -0.45
CA ILE A 15 -8.54 -9.92 0.35
C ILE A 15 -7.56 -9.32 1.36
N VAL A 16 -7.53 -8.00 1.43
CA VAL A 16 -6.68 -7.22 2.35
C VAL A 16 -7.56 -6.27 3.17
N GLY A 17 -7.38 -6.28 4.49
CA GLY A 17 -7.96 -5.29 5.40
C GLY A 17 -7.01 -4.11 5.61
N CYS A 18 -7.52 -2.87 5.53
CA CYS A 18 -6.72 -1.66 5.68
C CYS A 18 -7.37 -0.66 6.62
N ILE A 19 -6.58 -0.08 7.53
CA ILE A 19 -7.01 1.06 8.35
C ILE A 19 -6.55 2.36 7.68
N VAL A 20 -7.52 3.17 7.26
CA VAL A 20 -7.28 4.51 6.70
C VAL A 20 -8.00 5.53 7.56
N SER A 21 -7.27 6.27 8.39
CA SER A 21 -7.87 7.25 9.31
C SER A 21 -8.75 8.26 8.57
N ASN A 22 -9.91 8.57 9.15
CA ASN A 22 -10.83 9.61 8.65
C ASN A 22 -10.24 11.03 8.67
N ARG A 23 -9.11 11.23 9.35
CA ARG A 23 -8.34 12.48 9.33
C ARG A 23 -7.50 12.63 8.05
N ASN A 24 -7.24 11.52 7.37
CA ASN A 24 -6.45 11.53 6.13
C ASN A 24 -7.30 11.95 4.93
N PHE A 25 -6.72 12.75 4.06
CA PHE A 25 -7.37 13.15 2.80
C PHE A 25 -7.81 11.94 1.96
N THR A 26 -7.01 10.88 1.94
CA THR A 26 -7.29 9.63 1.21
C THR A 26 -8.56 8.93 1.68
N PHE A 27 -8.99 9.08 2.94
CA PHE A 27 -10.20 8.42 3.45
C PHE A 27 -11.44 8.76 2.60
N ASN A 28 -11.67 10.05 2.37
CA ASN A 28 -12.84 10.50 1.60
C ASN A 28 -12.73 10.10 0.13
N ILE A 29 -11.52 10.14 -0.44
CA ILE A 29 -11.27 9.70 -1.82
C ILE A 29 -11.58 8.21 -1.95
N LEU A 30 -11.01 7.36 -1.08
CA LEU A 30 -11.24 5.92 -1.09
C LEU A 30 -12.72 5.57 -0.89
N LYS A 31 -13.40 6.28 0.02
CA LYS A 31 -14.84 6.09 0.26
C LYS A 31 -15.69 6.44 -0.97
N ALA A 32 -15.29 7.46 -1.74
CA ALA A 32 -16.00 7.91 -2.93
C ALA A 32 -15.68 7.03 -4.16
N THR A 33 -14.40 6.81 -4.45
CA THR A 33 -13.95 6.10 -5.66
C THR A 33 -14.08 4.59 -5.57
N LYS A 34 -14.04 4.02 -4.35
CA LYS A 34 -14.06 2.59 -4.08
C LYS A 34 -12.88 1.81 -4.69
N GLU A 35 -11.81 2.49 -5.02
CA GLU A 35 -10.63 1.90 -5.64
C GLU A 35 -9.34 2.57 -5.18
N CYS A 36 -8.24 1.84 -5.19
CA CYS A 36 -6.91 2.35 -4.91
C CYS A 36 -5.83 1.43 -5.47
N VAL A 37 -4.57 1.90 -5.37
CA VAL A 37 -3.38 1.06 -5.53
C VAL A 37 -2.63 1.01 -4.20
N ILE A 38 -2.33 -0.20 -3.72
CA ILE A 38 -1.41 -0.42 -2.61
C ILE A 38 -0.01 -0.61 -3.22
N ASN A 39 0.87 0.36 -2.96
CA ASN A 39 2.25 0.33 -3.45
C ASN A 39 3.17 -0.17 -2.34
N ILE A 40 3.98 -1.20 -2.61
CA ILE A 40 4.87 -1.84 -1.65
C ILE A 40 6.30 -1.33 -1.89
N PRO A 41 6.80 -0.43 -1.04
CA PRO A 41 8.14 0.13 -1.18
C PRO A 41 9.20 -0.79 -0.58
N THR A 42 10.43 -0.63 -1.07
CA THR A 42 11.63 -1.16 -0.44
C THR A 42 12.33 -0.10 0.41
N VAL A 43 13.38 -0.48 1.12
CA VAL A 43 14.12 0.41 2.04
C VAL A 43 14.72 1.63 1.32
N GLU A 44 15.05 1.51 0.05
CA GLU A 44 15.59 2.58 -0.78
C GLU A 44 14.61 3.77 -0.90
N LEU A 45 13.31 3.49 -0.74
CA LEU A 45 12.25 4.51 -0.75
C LEU A 45 11.88 5.04 0.65
N ALA A 46 12.52 4.56 1.74
CA ALA A 46 12.10 4.86 3.11
C ALA A 46 11.99 6.38 3.39
N GLY A 47 12.94 7.19 2.91
CA GLY A 47 12.89 8.65 3.04
C GLY A 47 11.67 9.27 2.35
N LYS A 48 11.34 8.82 1.13
CA LYS A 48 10.16 9.28 0.39
C LYS A 48 8.86 8.83 1.07
N VAL A 49 8.84 7.61 1.63
CA VAL A 49 7.69 7.07 2.39
C VAL A 49 7.41 7.93 3.62
N VAL A 50 8.44 8.30 4.39
CA VAL A 50 8.31 9.20 5.56
C VAL A 50 7.82 10.57 5.11
N GLY A 51 8.43 11.15 4.07
CA GLY A 51 8.02 12.44 3.52
C GLY A 51 6.54 12.44 3.10
N CYS A 52 6.10 11.40 2.38
CA CYS A 52 4.69 11.22 2.03
C CYS A 52 3.76 11.10 3.24
N GLY A 53 4.24 10.51 4.35
CA GLY A 53 3.50 10.37 5.60
C GLY A 53 3.36 11.68 6.36
N ASN A 54 4.39 12.52 6.32
CA ASN A 54 4.47 13.79 7.05
C ASN A 54 3.76 14.96 6.33
N THR A 55 3.25 14.76 5.12
CA THR A 55 2.62 15.82 4.31
C THR A 55 1.21 15.44 3.88
N SER A 56 0.41 16.44 3.53
CA SER A 56 -0.95 16.24 3.04
C SER A 56 -1.02 16.40 1.51
N GLY A 57 -1.75 15.49 0.83
CA GLY A 57 -2.08 15.64 -0.59
C GLY A 57 -3.09 16.76 -0.88
N ARG A 58 -3.60 17.46 0.15
CA ARG A 58 -4.38 18.70 0.00
C ARG A 58 -3.48 19.90 -0.25
N GLU A 59 -2.24 19.84 0.20
CA GLU A 59 -1.31 20.96 0.24
C GLU A 59 -0.25 20.85 -0.85
N ILE A 60 0.16 19.60 -1.17
CA ILE A 60 1.24 19.37 -2.13
C ILE A 60 0.92 18.22 -3.08
N ASP A 61 1.48 18.29 -4.27
CA ASP A 61 1.61 17.16 -5.18
C ASP A 61 2.78 16.27 -4.72
N LYS A 62 2.46 15.16 -4.07
CA LYS A 62 3.47 14.24 -3.51
C LYS A 62 4.30 13.55 -4.58
N PHE A 63 3.76 13.30 -5.77
CA PHE A 63 4.51 12.68 -6.86
C PHE A 63 5.63 13.61 -7.32
N LYS A 64 5.32 14.88 -7.55
CA LYS A 64 6.33 15.90 -7.90
C LYS A 64 7.31 16.15 -6.76
N THR A 65 6.80 16.42 -5.55
CA THR A 65 7.62 16.79 -4.39
C THR A 65 8.65 15.71 -4.03
N PHE A 66 8.25 14.45 -4.07
CA PHE A 66 9.14 13.32 -3.72
C PHE A 66 9.73 12.63 -4.95
N ARG A 67 9.56 13.21 -6.15
CA ARG A 67 10.09 12.66 -7.40
C ARG A 67 9.71 11.17 -7.54
N LEU A 68 8.41 10.89 -7.46
CA LEU A 68 7.86 9.56 -7.69
C LEU A 68 7.32 9.50 -9.11
N THR A 69 7.72 8.48 -9.87
CA THR A 69 7.27 8.25 -11.23
C THR A 69 6.02 7.40 -11.23
N THR A 70 4.97 7.87 -11.88
CA THR A 70 3.71 7.14 -11.97
C THR A 70 3.54 6.45 -13.31
N ALA A 71 2.85 5.31 -13.32
CA ALA A 71 2.34 4.64 -14.51
C ALA A 71 0.83 4.45 -14.39
N GLU A 72 0.17 4.28 -15.52
CA GLU A 72 -1.25 4.00 -15.59
C GLU A 72 -1.53 2.57 -15.09
N ALA A 73 -2.52 2.44 -14.22
CA ALA A 73 -3.04 1.16 -13.78
C ALA A 73 -3.99 0.56 -14.84
N SER A 74 -4.19 -0.74 -14.83
CA SER A 74 -5.01 -1.42 -15.85
C SER A 74 -6.47 -1.61 -15.45
N LYS A 75 -6.80 -1.58 -14.16
CA LYS A 75 -8.13 -1.91 -13.62
C LYS A 75 -8.72 -0.80 -12.76
N VAL A 76 -7.90 0.13 -12.27
CA VAL A 76 -8.32 1.25 -11.40
C VAL A 76 -7.76 2.56 -11.93
N LYS A 77 -8.34 3.70 -11.50
CA LYS A 77 -7.86 5.03 -11.92
C LYS A 77 -6.65 5.53 -11.12
N ALA A 78 -6.44 4.96 -9.92
CA ALA A 78 -5.30 5.32 -9.10
C ALA A 78 -4.00 4.84 -9.77
N PRO A 79 -2.94 5.67 -9.84
CA PRO A 79 -1.71 5.31 -10.54
C PRO A 79 -0.86 4.30 -9.78
N LEU A 80 -0.07 3.53 -10.51
CA LEU A 80 1.06 2.75 -10.00
C LEU A 80 2.21 3.69 -9.66
N ILE A 81 3.13 3.26 -8.78
CA ILE A 81 4.42 3.93 -8.52
C ILE A 81 5.53 3.02 -9.01
N ASN A 82 6.27 3.45 -10.04
CA ASN A 82 7.26 2.64 -10.73
C ASN A 82 8.42 2.20 -9.83
N GLU A 83 8.80 3.03 -8.86
CA GLU A 83 9.91 2.73 -7.95
C GLU A 83 9.53 1.70 -6.87
N CYS A 84 8.26 1.34 -6.73
CA CYS A 84 7.84 0.33 -5.76
C CYS A 84 8.08 -1.09 -6.28
N TYR A 85 8.50 -1.97 -5.38
CA TYR A 85 8.68 -3.39 -5.66
C TYR A 85 7.41 -4.05 -6.21
N ALA A 86 6.27 -3.71 -5.64
CA ALA A 86 4.98 -4.20 -6.10
C ALA A 86 3.90 -3.13 -6.02
N ASN A 87 2.90 -3.27 -6.89
CA ASN A 87 1.72 -2.42 -6.95
C ASN A 87 0.49 -3.32 -7.05
N LEU A 88 -0.43 -3.19 -6.10
CA LEU A 88 -1.66 -3.97 -6.02
C LEU A 88 -2.84 -3.07 -6.35
N GLU A 89 -3.51 -3.30 -7.48
CA GLU A 89 -4.74 -2.62 -7.85
C GLU A 89 -5.90 -3.22 -7.06
N CYS A 90 -6.59 -2.40 -6.29
CA CYS A 90 -7.57 -2.85 -5.32
C CYS A 90 -8.93 -2.17 -5.51
N ARG A 91 -9.99 -2.92 -5.24
CA ARG A 91 -11.36 -2.45 -5.14
C ARG A 91 -11.89 -2.63 -3.72
N VAL A 92 -12.61 -1.65 -3.19
CA VAL A 92 -13.29 -1.75 -1.90
C VAL A 92 -14.48 -2.69 -2.06
N VAL A 93 -14.46 -3.82 -1.36
CA VAL A 93 -15.56 -4.80 -1.32
C VAL A 93 -16.43 -4.65 -0.09
N ASP A 94 -15.89 -4.12 1.02
CA ASP A 94 -16.66 -3.79 2.20
C ASP A 94 -16.11 -2.52 2.89
N ALA A 95 -17.01 -1.60 3.22
CA ALA A 95 -16.72 -0.36 3.96
C ALA A 95 -17.69 -0.13 5.14
N ARG A 96 -18.43 -1.15 5.58
CA ARG A 96 -19.40 -1.03 6.70
C ARG A 96 -18.72 -0.60 7.99
N MET A 97 -17.48 -1.03 8.20
CA MET A 97 -16.69 -0.66 9.38
C MET A 97 -15.88 0.63 9.20
N ALA A 98 -15.92 1.28 8.04
CA ALA A 98 -15.11 2.46 7.78
C ALA A 98 -15.49 3.66 8.66
N ALA A 99 -16.80 3.89 8.91
CA ALA A 99 -17.26 4.99 9.74
C ALA A 99 -16.84 4.88 11.20
N LYS A 100 -16.89 3.66 11.78
CA LYS A 100 -16.61 3.41 13.19
C LYS A 100 -15.14 3.11 13.48
N TYR A 101 -14.50 2.34 12.60
CA TYR A 101 -13.15 1.79 12.83
C TYR A 101 -12.13 2.22 11.77
N ASN A 102 -12.51 3.07 10.81
CA ASN A 102 -11.65 3.45 9.69
C ASN A 102 -11.18 2.25 8.84
N PHE A 103 -11.89 1.12 8.93
CA PHE A 103 -11.47 -0.15 8.36
C PHE A 103 -12.19 -0.42 7.03
N PHE A 104 -11.40 -0.65 6.00
CA PHE A 104 -11.85 -1.02 4.66
C PHE A 104 -11.38 -2.43 4.33
N ILE A 105 -12.23 -3.20 3.67
CA ILE A 105 -11.88 -4.50 3.09
C ILE A 105 -11.73 -4.32 1.59
N LEU A 106 -10.58 -4.69 1.05
CA LEU A 106 -10.17 -4.52 -0.32
C LEU A 106 -9.92 -5.87 -0.97
N GLU A 107 -10.41 -6.05 -2.19
CA GLU A 107 -10.02 -7.15 -3.08
C GLU A 107 -8.87 -6.70 -3.97
N VAL A 108 -7.81 -7.47 -4.05
CA VAL A 108 -6.71 -7.26 -5.00
C VAL A 108 -7.13 -7.87 -6.35
N ILE A 109 -7.42 -7.01 -7.32
CA ILE A 109 -7.92 -7.42 -8.65
C ILE A 109 -6.82 -7.53 -9.71
N LYS A 110 -5.63 -6.96 -9.42
CA LYS A 110 -4.42 -7.06 -10.25
C LYS A 110 -3.19 -6.79 -9.40
N ALA A 111 -2.12 -7.52 -9.65
CA ALA A 111 -0.82 -7.30 -9.02
C ALA A 111 0.28 -7.12 -10.07
N TRP A 112 1.20 -6.21 -9.81
CA TRP A 112 2.41 -5.95 -10.57
C TRP A 112 3.59 -6.12 -9.65
N ILE A 113 4.61 -6.85 -10.09
CA ILE A 113 5.82 -7.12 -9.28
C ILE A 113 7.02 -6.86 -10.18
N ASP A 114 8.02 -6.18 -9.64
CA ASP A 114 9.31 -6.02 -10.34
C ASP A 114 10.08 -7.36 -10.36
N PRO A 115 10.20 -8.01 -11.51
CA PRO A 115 10.84 -9.32 -11.61
C PRO A 115 12.37 -9.25 -11.43
N SER A 116 12.96 -8.07 -11.53
CA SER A 116 14.40 -7.85 -11.34
C SER A 116 14.79 -7.88 -9.87
N CYS A 117 13.88 -7.50 -8.98
CA CYS A 117 14.10 -7.45 -7.54
C CYS A 117 13.93 -8.85 -6.89
N LYS A 118 14.99 -9.64 -6.88
CA LYS A 118 14.97 -11.04 -6.39
C LYS A 118 14.83 -11.17 -4.86
N GLN A 119 15.31 -10.18 -4.11
CA GLN A 119 15.26 -10.15 -2.65
C GLN A 119 14.76 -8.77 -2.19
N PRO A 120 13.45 -8.52 -2.25
CA PRO A 120 12.89 -7.22 -1.91
C PRO A 120 13.08 -6.93 -0.41
N ARG A 121 13.82 -5.89 -0.12
CA ARG A 121 14.00 -5.37 1.23
C ARG A 121 12.83 -4.44 1.59
N THR A 122 11.63 -5.00 1.68
CA THR A 122 10.43 -4.24 2.04
C THR A 122 10.53 -3.68 3.45
N ILE A 123 9.78 -2.62 3.74
CA ILE A 123 9.83 -1.92 5.03
C ILE A 123 8.51 -2.00 5.76
N HIS A 124 8.58 -2.21 7.09
CA HIS A 124 7.43 -2.29 7.98
C HIS A 124 7.55 -1.24 9.08
N HIS A 125 6.64 -0.27 9.09
CA HIS A 125 6.66 0.82 10.05
C HIS A 125 6.30 0.36 11.47
N ARG A 126 7.15 0.69 12.45
CA ARG A 126 6.95 0.40 13.88
C ARG A 126 6.47 1.60 14.70
N GLY A 127 6.25 2.72 14.07
CA GLY A 127 5.94 3.98 14.76
C GLY A 127 7.18 4.87 14.94
N ARG A 128 6.94 6.17 15.13
CA ARG A 128 7.97 7.19 15.41
C ARG A 128 9.14 7.18 14.41
N GLY A 129 8.86 6.93 13.12
CA GLY A 129 9.90 6.91 12.08
C GLY A 129 10.80 5.66 12.08
N MET A 130 10.52 4.66 12.91
CA MET A 130 11.26 3.40 12.95
C MET A 130 10.64 2.38 11.99
N PHE A 131 11.50 1.63 11.29
CA PHE A 131 11.11 0.58 10.36
C PHE A 131 11.87 -0.71 10.62
N ILE A 132 11.19 -1.84 10.44
CA ILE A 132 11.83 -3.14 10.23
C ILE A 132 12.02 -3.28 8.72
N VAL A 133 13.21 -3.74 8.32
CA VAL A 133 13.50 -4.08 6.93
C VAL A 133 13.43 -5.60 6.78
N ALA A 134 12.70 -6.08 5.77
CA ALA A 134 12.64 -7.50 5.47
C ALA A 134 14.05 -8.03 5.16
N GLY A 135 14.41 -9.10 5.81
CA GLY A 135 15.74 -9.70 5.75
C GLY A 135 15.81 -10.91 4.82
N LYS A 136 16.77 -11.79 5.11
CA LYS A 136 17.04 -13.00 4.32
C LYS A 136 15.85 -13.95 4.33
N THR A 137 15.45 -14.40 3.15
CA THR A 137 14.47 -15.49 3.01
C THR A 137 15.11 -16.82 3.43
N ILE A 138 14.40 -17.59 4.27
CA ILE A 138 14.75 -18.96 4.62
C ILE A 138 13.66 -19.89 4.10
N ARG A 139 14.03 -21.12 3.73
CA ARG A 139 13.10 -22.14 3.31
C ARG A 139 13.16 -23.30 4.31
N LEU A 140 12.03 -23.64 4.88
CA LEU A 140 11.88 -24.78 5.79
C LEU A 140 10.90 -25.80 5.18
N PRO A 141 11.06 -27.11 5.48
CA PRO A 141 10.05 -28.10 5.13
C PRO A 141 8.71 -27.72 5.74
N SER A 142 7.65 -27.70 4.92
CA SER A 142 6.31 -27.35 5.38
C SER A 142 5.26 -28.18 4.66
N LYS A 143 4.21 -28.59 5.40
CA LYS A 143 2.97 -29.17 4.85
C LYS A 143 1.85 -28.12 4.74
N MET A 144 2.10 -26.88 5.16
CA MET A 144 1.18 -25.76 4.99
C MET A 144 1.07 -25.42 3.51
N LYS A 145 -0.16 -25.15 3.05
CA LYS A 145 -0.44 -24.62 1.71
C LYS A 145 -0.28 -23.11 1.67
#